data_c86ce2d71f9306c16272c0b3f5bd8b80
#
_entry.id   c86ce2d71f9306c16272c0b3f5bd8b80
#
_cell.length_a   1.000
_cell.length_b   1.000
_cell.length_c   1.000
_cell.angle_alpha   90.00
_cell.angle_beta   90.00
_cell.angle_gamma   90.00
#
_symmetry.space_group_name_H-M   'P 1'
#
loop_
_entity.id
_entity.type
_entity.pdbx_description
1 polymer ?
#
loop_
_entity_poly.entity_id
_entity_poly.type
_entity_poly.pdbx_seq_one_letter_code
_entity_poly.pdbx_strand_id
1 'polypeptide(L)'
;MEKIKVGIIGPGNIGTDLMYKVMKSRNLQMDFMTGIVESEGLKRAEKLGFKTSTEGVKAVADDPDVKIVFDATLASAHMANAPALKAAGKIAIDMTPAAV
;
A
#
# COMPACT_ATOMS: atom_id res chain seq x y z
N MET A 1 14.80 -17.88 -0.39
CA MET A 1 14.68 -16.66 -1.24
C MET A 1 13.90 -15.60 -0.49
N GLU A 2 14.44 -14.42 -0.41
CA GLU A 2 13.75 -13.33 0.27
C GLU A 2 12.56 -12.84 -0.53
N LYS A 3 11.48 -12.56 0.19
CA LYS A 3 10.30 -11.96 -0.43
C LYS A 3 10.48 -10.46 -0.58
N ILE A 4 9.87 -9.89 -1.59
CA ILE A 4 9.88 -8.45 -1.81
C ILE A 4 8.81 -7.81 -0.90
N LYS A 5 9.21 -6.83 -0.09
CA LYS A 5 8.30 -6.17 0.83
C LYS A 5 7.41 -5.17 0.11
N VAL A 6 6.14 -5.22 0.43
CA VAL A 6 5.07 -4.49 -0.27
C VAL A 6 4.35 -3.56 0.69
N GLY A 7 4.06 -2.36 0.21
CA GLY A 7 3.16 -1.44 0.87
C GLY A 7 1.86 -1.29 0.09
N ILE A 8 0.80 -0.95 0.78
CA ILE A 8 -0.50 -0.67 0.15
C ILE A 8 -0.98 0.68 0.64
N ILE A 9 -1.37 1.55 -0.28
CA ILE A 9 -2.00 2.83 0.03
C ILE A 9 -3.49 2.70 -0.26
N GLY A 10 -4.32 3.09 0.70
CA GLY A 10 -5.77 3.02 0.57
C GLY A 10 -6.34 1.75 1.19
N PRO A 11 -6.72 1.80 2.47
CA PRO A 11 -7.17 0.62 3.21
C PRO A 11 -8.67 0.36 3.08
N GLY A 12 -9.27 0.71 1.95
CA GLY A 12 -10.66 0.40 1.65
C GLY A 12 -10.82 -1.06 1.23
N ASN A 13 -11.96 -1.38 0.61
CA ASN A 13 -12.26 -2.77 0.25
C ASN A 13 -11.21 -3.37 -0.70
N ILE A 14 -10.78 -2.60 -1.71
CA ILE A 14 -9.79 -3.08 -2.67
C ILE A 14 -8.45 -3.29 -2.00
N GLY A 15 -8.00 -2.32 -1.20
CA GLY A 15 -6.72 -2.41 -0.49
C GLY A 15 -6.70 -3.56 0.51
N THR A 16 -7.78 -3.73 1.26
CA THR A 16 -7.88 -4.82 2.24
C THR A 16 -7.86 -6.19 1.56
N ASP A 17 -8.59 -6.33 0.47
CA ASP A 17 -8.64 -7.56 -0.31
C ASP A 17 -7.26 -7.90 -0.88
N LEU A 18 -6.59 -6.88 -1.41
CA LEU A 18 -5.25 -7.01 -1.94
C LEU A 18 -4.25 -7.42 -0.85
N MET A 19 -4.39 -6.88 0.34
CA MET A 19 -3.55 -7.26 1.48
C MET A 19 -3.63 -8.77 1.73
N TYR A 20 -4.83 -9.33 1.75
CA TYR A 20 -4.99 -10.77 1.96
C TYR A 20 -4.37 -11.57 0.81
N LYS A 21 -4.47 -11.08 -0.43
CA LYS A 21 -3.86 -11.75 -1.58
C LYS A 21 -2.34 -11.72 -1.50
N VAL A 22 -1.77 -10.58 -1.10
CA VAL A 22 -0.32 -10.45 -0.92
C VAL A 22 0.18 -11.40 0.17
N MET A 23 -0.58 -11.57 1.25
CA MET A 23 -0.21 -12.48 2.33
C MET A 23 -0.09 -13.93 1.85
N LYS A 24 -0.80 -14.31 0.79
CA LYS A 24 -0.74 -15.65 0.22
C LYS A 24 0.35 -15.81 -0.85
N SER A 25 1.00 -14.73 -1.22
CA SER A 25 2.02 -14.76 -2.27
C SER A 25 3.29 -15.44 -1.79
N ARG A 26 3.96 -16.17 -2.69
CA ARG A 26 5.26 -16.78 -2.42
C ARG A 26 6.40 -15.78 -2.57
N ASN A 27 6.20 -14.74 -3.36
CA ASN A 27 7.25 -13.80 -3.75
C ASN A 27 7.13 -12.44 -3.08
N LEU A 28 5.95 -12.11 -2.55
CA LEU A 28 5.67 -10.81 -1.94
C LEU A 28 5.39 -10.98 -0.45
N GLN A 29 5.88 -10.03 0.33
CA GLN A 29 5.63 -9.98 1.76
C GLN A 29 4.90 -8.71 2.11
N MET A 30 3.71 -8.83 2.70
CA MET A 30 2.98 -7.66 3.18
C MET A 30 3.77 -7.01 4.32
N ASP A 31 3.97 -5.70 4.24
CA ASP A 31 4.77 -4.98 5.23
C ASP A 31 4.06 -3.75 5.79
N PHE A 32 3.44 -2.95 4.93
CA PHE A 32 2.92 -1.64 5.33
C PHE A 32 1.56 -1.35 4.69
N MET A 33 0.60 -0.91 5.49
CA MET A 33 -0.69 -0.41 5.01
C MET A 33 -0.87 1.03 5.46
N THR A 34 -1.15 1.94 4.55
CA THR A 34 -1.33 3.34 4.89
C THR A 34 -2.59 3.93 4.26
N GLY A 35 -3.16 4.91 4.95
CA GLY A 35 -4.29 5.70 4.49
C GLY A 35 -4.14 7.12 4.97
N ILE A 36 -5.17 7.93 4.80
CA ILE A 36 -5.16 9.32 5.27
C ILE A 36 -6.02 9.53 6.52
N VAL A 37 -6.80 8.52 6.89
CA VAL A 37 -7.61 8.52 8.11
C VAL A 37 -7.62 7.13 8.71
N GLU A 38 -7.95 7.02 9.98
CA GLU A 38 -8.14 5.73 10.61
C GLU A 38 -9.32 5.00 9.97
N SER A 39 -9.19 3.68 9.83
CA SER A 39 -10.20 2.87 9.16
C SER A 39 -10.15 1.42 9.66
N GLU A 40 -11.19 0.65 9.31
CA GLU A 40 -11.22 -0.78 9.62
C GLU A 40 -10.07 -1.53 8.95
N GLY A 41 -9.72 -1.14 7.71
CA GLY A 41 -8.61 -1.76 7.00
C GLY A 41 -7.28 -1.57 7.72
N LEU A 42 -7.02 -0.36 8.24
CA LEU A 42 -5.80 -0.12 9.01
C LEU A 42 -5.80 -0.92 10.31
N LYS A 43 -6.93 -1.00 10.99
CA LYS A 43 -7.04 -1.79 12.22
C LYS A 43 -6.77 -3.26 11.96
N ARG A 44 -7.28 -3.79 10.86
CA ARG A 44 -7.03 -5.19 10.48
C ARG A 44 -5.55 -5.43 10.20
N ALA A 45 -4.92 -4.53 9.44
CA ALA A 45 -3.50 -4.64 9.14
C ALA A 45 -2.66 -4.61 10.42
N GLU A 46 -2.98 -3.73 11.35
CA GLU A 46 -2.30 -3.64 12.63
C GLU A 46 -2.45 -4.92 13.44
N LYS A 47 -3.65 -5.48 13.50
CA LYS A 47 -3.89 -6.74 14.21
C LYS A 47 -3.11 -7.89 13.62
N LEU A 48 -2.87 -7.87 12.31
CA LEU A 48 -2.09 -8.89 11.63
C LEU A 48 -0.58 -8.69 11.78
N GLY A 49 -0.16 -7.62 12.44
CA GLY A 49 1.23 -7.36 12.72
C GLY A 49 1.96 -6.51 11.70
N PHE A 50 1.24 -5.91 10.76
CA PHE A 50 1.86 -5.04 9.74
C PHE A 50 1.99 -3.61 10.24
N LYS A 51 2.93 -2.86 9.68
CA LYS A 51 3.06 -1.43 9.96
C LYS A 51 1.86 -0.69 9.36
N THR A 52 1.36 0.30 10.08
CA THR A 52 0.24 1.12 9.61
C THR A 52 0.53 2.60 9.85
N SER A 53 -0.10 3.46 9.06
CA SER A 53 0.03 4.90 9.20
C SER A 53 -1.17 5.60 8.59
N THR A 54 -1.44 6.82 9.04
CA THR A 54 -2.42 7.72 8.42
C THR A 54 -1.76 8.83 7.62
N GLU A 55 -0.45 8.72 7.37
CA GLU A 55 0.29 9.73 6.61
C GLU A 55 0.29 9.49 5.10
N GLY A 56 -0.49 8.54 4.63
CA GLY A 56 -0.66 8.30 3.21
C GLY A 56 0.62 7.87 2.50
N VAL A 57 0.86 8.44 1.32
CA VAL A 57 2.02 8.07 0.49
C VAL A 57 3.35 8.30 1.18
N LYS A 58 3.45 9.33 2.00
CA LYS A 58 4.70 9.68 2.69
C LYS A 58 5.22 8.52 3.52
N ALA A 59 4.33 7.82 4.22
CA ALA A 59 4.74 6.72 5.09
C ALA A 59 5.46 5.61 4.33
N VAL A 60 4.92 5.20 3.19
CA VAL A 60 5.54 4.12 2.40
C VAL A 60 6.71 4.62 1.56
N ALA A 61 6.66 5.89 1.12
CA ALA A 61 7.76 6.48 0.37
C ALA A 61 9.03 6.58 1.24
N ASP A 62 8.86 6.88 2.52
CA ASP A 62 9.98 7.04 3.45
C ASP A 62 10.50 5.72 4.01
N ASP A 63 9.76 4.63 3.84
CA ASP A 63 10.17 3.32 4.39
C ASP A 63 11.16 2.64 3.45
N PRO A 64 12.41 2.44 3.86
CA PRO A 64 13.43 1.87 2.97
C PRO A 64 13.22 0.39 2.66
N ASP A 65 12.43 -0.31 3.44
CA ASP A 65 12.20 -1.74 3.24
C ASP A 65 11.15 -2.02 2.17
N VAL A 66 10.20 -1.10 1.98
CA VAL A 66 9.13 -1.26 1.00
C VAL A 66 9.67 -0.99 -0.40
N LYS A 67 9.51 -1.97 -1.30
CA LYS A 67 10.00 -1.86 -2.69
C LYS A 67 8.86 -1.65 -3.68
N ILE A 68 7.76 -2.35 -3.49
CA ILE A 68 6.58 -2.27 -4.36
C ILE A 68 5.44 -1.66 -3.56
N VAL A 69 4.75 -0.72 -4.16
CA VAL A 69 3.59 -0.07 -3.54
C VAL A 69 2.38 -0.22 -4.44
N PHE A 70 1.34 -0.86 -3.93
CA PHE A 70 0.05 -0.92 -4.61
C PHE A 70 -0.77 0.28 -4.17
N ASP A 71 -1.13 1.12 -5.12
CA ASP A 71 -1.94 2.31 -4.85
C ASP A 71 -3.40 2.01 -5.18
N ALA A 72 -4.19 1.79 -4.15
CA ALA A 72 -5.63 1.50 -4.24
C ALA A 72 -6.48 2.72 -3.90
N THR A 73 -5.94 3.90 -4.07
CA THR A 73 -6.66 5.16 -3.85
C THR A 73 -7.46 5.54 -5.09
N LEU A 74 -8.24 6.63 -4.98
CA LEU A 74 -8.96 7.18 -6.13
C LEU A 74 -7.97 7.77 -7.14
N ALA A 75 -8.39 7.87 -8.40
CA ALA A 75 -7.53 8.32 -9.50
C ALA A 75 -6.81 9.65 -9.19
N SER A 76 -7.51 10.63 -8.63
CA SER A 76 -6.91 11.92 -8.30
C SER A 76 -5.81 11.78 -7.26
N ALA A 77 -6.02 10.95 -6.25
CA ALA A 77 -5.02 10.71 -5.21
C ALA A 77 -3.83 9.95 -5.80
N HIS A 78 -4.08 8.96 -6.66
CA HIS A 78 -3.00 8.22 -7.32
C HIS A 78 -2.11 9.16 -8.13
N MET A 79 -2.68 10.09 -8.87
CA MET A 79 -1.90 11.05 -9.64
C MET A 79 -1.01 11.92 -8.76
N ALA A 80 -1.47 12.22 -7.54
CA ALA A 80 -0.66 12.97 -6.59
C ALA A 80 0.42 12.09 -5.94
N ASN A 81 0.12 10.80 -5.73
CA ASN A 81 1.04 9.87 -5.06
C ASN A 81 2.18 9.39 -5.97
N ALA A 82 1.89 9.18 -7.25
CA ALA A 82 2.85 8.57 -8.16
C ALA A 82 4.21 9.28 -8.24
N PRO A 83 4.27 10.63 -8.33
CA PRO A 83 5.57 11.30 -8.34
C PRO A 83 6.39 11.07 -7.08
N ALA A 84 5.74 11.04 -5.91
CA ALA A 84 6.43 10.82 -4.64
C ALA A 84 7.03 9.41 -4.57
N LEU A 85 6.28 8.42 -5.03
CA LEU A 85 6.76 7.03 -5.06
C LEU A 85 7.91 6.87 -6.04
N LYS A 86 7.81 7.48 -7.22
CA LYS A 86 8.88 7.45 -8.21
C LYS A 86 10.15 8.11 -7.68
N ALA A 87 10.01 9.27 -7.04
CA ALA A 87 11.15 9.98 -6.46
C ALA A 87 11.83 9.16 -5.35
N ALA A 88 11.07 8.34 -4.64
CA ALA A 88 11.58 7.47 -3.59
C ALA A 88 12.16 6.14 -4.13
N GLY A 89 12.14 5.94 -5.45
CA GLY A 89 12.65 4.72 -6.07
C GLY A 89 11.76 3.50 -5.89
N LYS A 90 10.48 3.72 -5.60
CA LYS A 90 9.52 2.63 -5.42
C LYS A 90 8.89 2.23 -6.75
N ILE A 91 8.51 0.96 -6.86
CA ILE A 91 7.69 0.49 -7.97
C ILE A 91 6.23 0.70 -7.56
N ALA A 92 5.54 1.59 -8.26
CA ALA A 92 4.15 1.90 -7.97
C ALA A 92 3.23 1.17 -8.94
N ILE A 93 2.29 0.41 -8.40
CA ILE A 93 1.30 -0.31 -9.19
C ILE A 93 -0.07 0.32 -8.93
N ASP A 94 -0.69 0.82 -9.98
CA ASP A 94 -1.99 1.48 -9.90
C ASP A 94 -3.10 0.44 -9.83
N MET A 95 -3.81 0.41 -8.70
CA MET A 95 -4.97 -0.44 -8.49
C MET A 95 -6.25 0.39 -8.45
N THR A 96 -6.21 1.61 -8.96
CA THR A 96 -7.38 2.48 -9.01
C THR A 96 -8.49 1.79 -9.80
N PRO A 97 -9.73 1.75 -9.25
CA PRO A 97 -10.83 1.16 -10.00
C PRO A 97 -11.03 1.87 -11.33
N ALA A 98 -11.14 1.10 -12.40
CA ALA A 98 -11.43 1.68 -13.70
C ALA A 98 -12.77 2.40 -13.65
N ALA A 99 -12.82 3.61 -14.19
CA ALA A 99 -14.07 4.31 -14.35
C ALA A 99 -14.83 3.63 -15.50
N VAL A 100 -15.83 2.92 -15.16
CA VAL A 100 -16.62 2.19 -16.14
C VAL A 100 -17.97 2.85 -16.29
#